data_9d2f8e1674a9ef606ed869de36245e68
#
_entry.id   9d2f8e1674a9ef606ed869de36245e68
#
_cell.length_a   1.000
_cell.length_b   1.000
_cell.length_c   1.000
_cell.angle_alpha   90.00
_cell.angle_beta   90.00
_cell.angle_gamma   90.00
#
_symmetry.space_group_name_H-M   'P 1'
#
loop_
_entity.id
_entity.type
_entity.pdbx_description
1 polymer ?
#
loop_
_entity_poly.entity_id
_entity_poly.type
_entity_poly.pdbx_seq_one_letter_code
_entity_poly.pdbx_strand_id
1 'polypeptide(L)'
;GSYSDITPKITLGFNPFHYGGGGITSTLSDYLKILQFFLKVMNSDGEDSIVSYMFRNQIGNLAISPLKSFNKNLVLDYDIYPDVEKYWGYGLLINKEPIPKKREAESGGWAGVLNTYFWIDPKSDVAGVFLAQMLPCYSPNLLNAFASFEELAYKRLIRD
;
A
#
# COMPACT_ATOMS: atom_id res chain seq x y z
N GLY A 1 -3.13 20.20 20.67
CA GLY A 1 -3.74 18.91 20.37
C GLY A 1 -3.41 17.95 21.50
N SER A 2 -4.39 17.19 21.98
CA SER A 2 -4.16 16.13 22.95
C SER A 2 -3.67 14.88 22.23
N TYR A 3 -2.57 14.30 22.68
CA TYR A 3 -2.15 12.97 22.24
C TYR A 3 -2.82 11.93 23.13
N SER A 4 -3.47 10.95 22.53
CA SER A 4 -3.94 9.76 23.24
C SER A 4 -3.10 8.57 22.82
N ASP A 5 -2.68 7.74 23.76
CA ASP A 5 -2.02 6.48 23.48
C ASP A 5 -3.05 5.51 22.93
N ILE A 6 -2.95 5.22 21.64
CA ILE A 6 -3.78 4.23 20.93
C ILE A 6 -3.00 2.95 20.65
N THR A 7 -1.84 2.77 21.32
CA THR A 7 -1.03 1.57 21.14
C THR A 7 -1.87 0.33 21.44
N PRO A 8 -2.07 -0.58 20.48
CA PRO A 8 -2.78 -1.81 20.75
C PRO A 8 -2.06 -2.57 21.86
N LYS A 9 -2.76 -2.96 22.91
CA LYS A 9 -2.20 -3.94 23.85
C LYS A 9 -2.02 -5.23 23.07
N ILE A 10 -0.79 -5.47 22.61
CA ILE A 10 -0.44 -6.72 21.95
C ILE A 10 -0.53 -7.82 23.00
N THR A 11 -1.67 -8.46 23.08
CA THR A 11 -1.81 -9.68 23.85
C THR A 11 -1.16 -10.77 22.99
N LEU A 12 0.05 -11.19 23.37
CA LEU A 12 0.66 -12.40 22.84
C LEU A 12 -0.19 -13.59 23.32
N GLY A 13 -1.25 -13.89 22.60
CA GLY A 13 -2.19 -14.95 22.91
C GLY A 13 -2.89 -15.43 21.67
N PHE A 14 -3.44 -16.65 21.73
CA PHE A 14 -4.25 -17.22 20.68
C PHE A 14 -5.46 -16.31 20.41
N ASN A 15 -5.54 -15.73 19.22
CA ASN A 15 -6.73 -15.02 18.77
C ASN A 15 -7.63 -16.03 18.06
N PRO A 16 -8.80 -16.38 18.62
CA PRO A 16 -9.70 -17.36 18.02
C PRO A 16 -10.36 -16.86 16.72
N PHE A 17 -10.23 -15.58 16.42
CA PHE A 17 -10.80 -14.97 15.22
C PHE A 17 -9.70 -14.58 14.23
N HIS A 18 -9.71 -15.22 13.07
CA HIS A 18 -8.77 -14.92 11.98
C HIS A 18 -9.25 -13.70 11.17
N TYR A 19 -8.68 -12.54 11.48
CA TYR A 19 -9.01 -11.28 10.84
C TYR A 19 -8.27 -11.17 9.51
N GLY A 20 -8.97 -11.26 8.39
CA GLY A 20 -8.35 -11.20 7.05
C GLY A 20 -7.68 -9.86 6.72
N GLY A 21 -8.13 -8.76 7.33
CA GLY A 21 -7.56 -7.43 7.13
C GLY A 21 -6.64 -6.95 8.26
N GLY A 22 -6.26 -7.79 9.21
CA GLY A 22 -5.45 -7.42 10.37
C GLY A 22 -4.98 -8.60 11.19
N GLY A 23 -4.41 -8.34 12.38
CA GLY A 23 -3.98 -9.39 13.31
C GLY A 23 -2.52 -9.83 13.13
N ILE A 24 -1.82 -9.32 12.14
CA ILE A 24 -0.37 -9.53 11.97
C ILE A 24 0.36 -8.27 12.41
N THR A 25 1.33 -8.43 13.30
CA THR A 25 2.29 -7.39 13.67
C THR A 25 3.64 -7.71 13.02
N SER A 26 4.26 -6.71 12.40
CA SER A 26 5.52 -6.89 11.69
C SER A 26 6.46 -5.72 11.95
N THR A 27 7.72 -5.86 11.53
CA THR A 27 8.70 -4.79 11.46
C THR A 27 8.82 -4.25 10.04
N LEU A 28 9.40 -3.06 9.87
CA LEU A 28 9.69 -2.49 8.56
C LEU A 28 10.53 -3.46 7.71
N SER A 29 11.59 -4.01 8.30
CA SER A 29 12.51 -4.91 7.58
C SER A 29 11.87 -6.23 7.18
N ASP A 30 11.02 -6.79 8.01
CA ASP A 30 10.36 -8.05 7.67
C ASP A 30 9.25 -7.84 6.63
N TYR A 31 8.54 -6.71 6.71
CA TYR A 31 7.56 -6.37 5.68
C TYR A 31 8.24 -6.14 4.32
N LEU A 32 9.38 -5.46 4.29
CA LEU A 32 10.17 -5.30 3.05
C LEU A 32 10.62 -6.64 2.46
N LYS A 33 10.99 -7.63 3.26
CA LYS A 33 11.34 -8.97 2.77
C LYS A 33 10.15 -9.63 2.04
N ILE A 34 8.93 -9.43 2.53
CA ILE A 34 7.71 -9.94 1.86
C ILE A 34 7.55 -9.26 0.49
N LEU A 35 7.72 -7.93 0.41
CA LEU A 35 7.61 -7.21 -0.85
C LEU A 35 8.72 -7.59 -1.83
N GLN A 36 9.95 -7.76 -1.35
CA GLN A 36 11.08 -8.26 -2.15
C GLN A 36 10.83 -9.68 -2.68
N PHE A 37 10.22 -10.54 -1.87
CA PHE A 37 9.80 -11.87 -2.33
C PHE A 37 8.78 -11.75 -3.48
N PHE A 38 7.80 -10.86 -3.38
CA PHE A 38 6.82 -10.64 -4.45
C PHE A 38 7.49 -10.14 -5.74
N LEU A 39 8.40 -9.17 -5.65
CA LEU A 39 9.18 -8.70 -6.80
C LEU A 39 9.97 -9.85 -7.44
N LYS A 40 10.68 -10.62 -6.63
CA LYS A 40 11.47 -11.74 -7.12
C LYS A 40 10.60 -12.77 -7.86
N VAL A 41 9.44 -13.13 -7.32
CA VAL A 41 8.53 -14.09 -7.95
C VAL A 41 7.97 -13.52 -9.24
N MET A 42 7.57 -12.25 -9.27
CA MET A 42 7.09 -11.60 -10.50
C MET A 42 8.14 -11.60 -11.60
N ASN A 43 9.41 -11.40 -11.25
CA ASN A 43 10.50 -11.31 -12.22
C ASN A 43 11.05 -12.70 -12.64
N SER A 44 10.82 -13.77 -11.85
CA SER A 44 11.33 -15.11 -12.14
C SER A 44 10.30 -16.07 -12.72
N ASP A 45 9.09 -16.07 -12.19
CA ASP A 45 8.08 -17.11 -12.47
C ASP A 45 7.05 -16.66 -13.53
N GLY A 46 7.17 -15.41 -13.99
CA GLY A 46 6.33 -14.85 -15.03
C GLY A 46 4.83 -14.76 -14.67
N GLU A 47 3.98 -14.81 -15.69
CA GLU A 47 2.54 -14.53 -15.57
C GLU A 47 1.74 -15.59 -14.80
N ASP A 48 2.26 -16.79 -14.61
CA ASP A 48 1.53 -17.92 -13.99
C ASP A 48 1.84 -18.11 -12.50
N SER A 49 2.59 -17.21 -11.88
CA SER A 49 2.85 -17.27 -10.45
C SER A 49 1.61 -16.86 -9.63
N ILE A 50 1.48 -17.40 -8.42
CA ILE A 50 0.42 -16.98 -7.50
C ILE A 50 0.48 -15.47 -7.21
N VAL A 51 1.67 -14.88 -7.23
CA VAL A 51 1.87 -13.44 -7.02
C VAL A 51 1.33 -12.65 -8.21
N SER A 52 1.48 -13.13 -9.44
CA SER A 52 0.94 -12.46 -10.64
C SER A 52 -0.57 -12.30 -10.57
N TYR A 53 -1.30 -13.27 -9.99
CA TYR A 53 -2.74 -13.14 -9.80
C TYR A 53 -3.14 -12.00 -8.87
N MET A 54 -2.26 -11.59 -7.93
CA MET A 54 -2.51 -10.42 -7.07
C MET A 54 -2.55 -9.12 -7.87
N PHE A 55 -1.85 -9.06 -9.01
CA PHE A 55 -1.78 -7.89 -9.89
C PHE A 55 -2.81 -7.91 -11.02
N ARG A 56 -3.53 -9.00 -11.23
CA ARG A 56 -4.59 -9.06 -12.25
C ARG A 56 -5.86 -8.36 -11.78
N ASN A 57 -6.58 -7.74 -12.72
CA ASN A 57 -7.89 -7.14 -12.45
C ASN A 57 -8.90 -8.20 -12.00
N GLN A 58 -9.37 -8.10 -10.76
CA GLN A 58 -10.34 -9.02 -10.16
C GLN A 58 -11.76 -8.46 -10.14
N ILE A 59 -11.95 -7.21 -10.56
CA ILE A 59 -13.25 -6.52 -10.49
C ILE A 59 -13.84 -6.21 -11.87
N GLY A 60 -13.16 -6.63 -12.95
CA GLY A 60 -13.64 -6.39 -14.33
C GLY A 60 -13.75 -4.90 -14.63
N ASN A 61 -14.94 -4.47 -15.04
CA ASN A 61 -15.22 -3.08 -15.44
C ASN A 61 -15.81 -2.23 -14.30
N LEU A 62 -15.75 -2.68 -13.06
CA LEU A 62 -16.22 -1.87 -11.93
C LEU A 62 -15.29 -0.69 -11.72
N ALA A 63 -15.90 0.51 -11.61
CA ALA A 63 -15.13 1.73 -11.35
C ALA A 63 -14.73 1.81 -9.88
N ILE A 64 -13.52 2.26 -9.62
CA ILE A 64 -13.06 2.62 -8.28
C ILE A 64 -13.52 4.05 -7.98
N SER A 65 -14.31 4.20 -6.94
CA SER A 65 -14.77 5.50 -6.45
C SER A 65 -13.88 6.01 -5.32
N PRO A 66 -13.83 7.34 -5.09
CA PRO A 66 -13.20 7.91 -3.92
C PRO A 66 -13.72 7.29 -2.63
N LEU A 67 -12.81 7.02 -1.70
CA LEU A 67 -13.15 6.47 -0.40
C LEU A 67 -13.88 7.53 0.44
N LYS A 68 -15.09 7.22 0.87
CA LYS A 68 -15.89 8.07 1.76
C LYS A 68 -15.91 7.49 3.17
N SER A 69 -15.55 8.31 4.14
CA SER A 69 -15.48 7.90 5.53
C SER A 69 -16.73 8.26 6.32
N PHE A 70 -17.21 7.33 7.11
CA PHE A 70 -18.26 7.56 8.10
C PHE A 70 -17.73 8.13 9.42
N ASN A 71 -16.43 8.00 9.69
CA ASN A 71 -15.80 8.50 10.91
C ASN A 71 -14.49 9.24 10.58
N LYS A 72 -14.59 10.55 10.46
CA LYS A 72 -13.47 11.44 10.12
C LYS A 72 -12.37 11.50 11.20
N ASN A 73 -12.65 11.08 12.43
CA ASN A 73 -11.63 10.98 13.47
C ASN A 73 -10.69 9.79 13.25
N LEU A 74 -11.14 8.76 12.52
CA LEU A 74 -10.33 7.59 12.22
C LEU A 74 -9.78 7.62 10.78
N VAL A 75 -10.60 8.02 9.82
CA VAL A 75 -10.23 7.98 8.40
C VAL A 75 -10.80 9.22 7.71
N LEU A 76 -10.01 9.92 6.94
CA LEU A 76 -10.49 11.00 6.07
C LEU A 76 -10.96 10.44 4.72
N ASP A 77 -11.75 11.24 3.98
CA ASP A 77 -12.04 10.92 2.59
C ASP A 77 -10.77 10.96 1.78
N TYR A 78 -10.62 10.04 0.86
CA TYR A 78 -9.42 9.96 0.06
C TYR A 78 -9.68 9.34 -1.31
N ASP A 79 -9.01 9.88 -2.30
CA ASP A 79 -8.86 9.30 -3.62
C ASP A 79 -7.37 9.14 -3.93
N ILE A 80 -6.94 7.91 -4.09
CA ILE A 80 -5.56 7.58 -4.38
C ILE A 80 -5.30 7.83 -5.85
N TYR A 81 -4.48 8.84 -6.18
CA TYR A 81 -4.19 9.24 -7.56
C TYR A 81 -5.46 9.47 -8.38
N PRO A 82 -6.21 10.56 -8.12
CA PRO A 82 -7.55 10.79 -8.67
C PRO A 82 -7.59 10.81 -10.20
N ASP A 83 -6.48 11.22 -10.84
CA ASP A 83 -6.37 11.34 -12.30
C ASP A 83 -5.91 10.04 -12.98
N VAL A 84 -5.77 8.95 -12.24
CA VAL A 84 -5.28 7.66 -12.75
C VAL A 84 -6.36 6.60 -12.63
N GLU A 85 -6.62 5.88 -13.73
CA GLU A 85 -7.51 4.73 -13.70
C GLU A 85 -6.92 3.59 -12.88
N LYS A 86 -7.76 2.94 -12.09
CA LYS A 86 -7.34 1.90 -11.13
C LYS A 86 -8.27 0.70 -11.17
N TYR A 87 -7.77 -0.43 -10.71
CA TYR A 87 -8.58 -1.62 -10.44
C TYR A 87 -8.07 -2.33 -9.18
N TRP A 88 -8.86 -3.28 -8.68
CA TRP A 88 -8.44 -4.14 -7.59
C TRP A 88 -7.90 -5.48 -8.11
N GLY A 89 -6.72 -5.81 -7.64
CA GLY A 89 -6.19 -7.16 -7.62
C GLY A 89 -6.50 -7.86 -6.28
N TYR A 90 -5.83 -8.95 -5.96
CA TYR A 90 -5.95 -9.57 -4.64
C TYR A 90 -5.11 -8.82 -3.62
N GLY A 91 -5.80 -8.02 -2.78
CA GLY A 91 -5.17 -7.24 -1.71
C GLY A 91 -4.35 -6.01 -2.17
N LEU A 92 -4.39 -5.67 -3.45
CA LEU A 92 -3.67 -4.55 -4.04
C LEU A 92 -4.59 -3.66 -4.86
N LEU A 93 -4.49 -2.36 -4.67
CA LEU A 93 -5.02 -1.37 -5.59
C LEU A 93 -3.95 -1.10 -6.66
N ILE A 94 -4.30 -1.32 -7.91
CA ILE A 94 -3.37 -1.28 -9.06
C ILE A 94 -3.65 -0.03 -9.89
N ASN A 95 -2.60 0.73 -10.21
CA ASN A 95 -2.70 1.83 -11.17
C ASN A 95 -2.50 1.31 -12.59
N LYS A 96 -3.44 1.64 -13.51
CA LYS A 96 -3.33 1.24 -14.92
C LYS A 96 -2.28 2.03 -15.70
N GLU A 97 -2.03 3.26 -15.29
CA GLU A 97 -1.12 4.19 -15.93
C GLU A 97 0.04 4.53 -15.00
N PRO A 98 1.20 4.97 -15.53
CA PRO A 98 2.30 5.43 -14.70
C PRO A 98 1.90 6.62 -13.83
N ILE A 99 2.41 6.67 -12.62
CA ILE A 99 2.31 7.85 -11.75
C ILE A 99 3.55 8.73 -12.03
N PRO A 100 3.41 9.95 -12.53
CA PRO A 100 4.54 10.80 -12.90
C PRO A 100 5.58 10.92 -11.77
N LYS A 101 6.86 10.65 -12.10
CA LYS A 101 8.02 10.65 -11.19
C LYS A 101 7.97 9.59 -10.06
N LYS A 102 7.10 8.61 -10.17
CA LYS A 102 6.89 7.56 -9.19
C LYS A 102 6.78 6.23 -9.91
N ARG A 103 5.89 5.37 -9.45
CA ARG A 103 5.73 3.99 -9.94
C ARG A 103 5.20 3.91 -11.37
N GLU A 104 5.62 2.86 -12.05
CA GLU A 104 5.15 2.53 -13.39
C GLU A 104 3.70 2.00 -13.39
N ALA A 105 3.12 1.91 -14.58
CA ALA A 105 1.83 1.25 -14.78
C ALA A 105 1.86 -0.21 -14.29
N GLU A 106 0.72 -0.72 -13.84
CA GLU A 106 0.55 -2.06 -13.28
C GLU A 106 1.27 -2.27 -11.94
N SER A 107 1.59 -1.18 -11.24
CA SER A 107 2.09 -1.22 -9.87
C SER A 107 0.95 -1.34 -8.87
N GLY A 108 1.18 -2.02 -7.76
CA GLY A 108 0.18 -2.26 -6.72
C GLY A 108 0.58 -1.71 -5.36
N GLY A 109 -0.39 -1.42 -4.53
CA GLY A 109 -0.15 -1.01 -3.15
C GLY A 109 -1.43 -0.89 -2.34
N TRP A 110 -1.30 -0.66 -1.05
CA TRP A 110 -2.41 -0.36 -0.18
C TRP A 110 -1.97 0.39 1.08
N ALA A 111 -2.92 0.63 1.99
CA ALA A 111 -2.72 1.42 3.20
C ALA A 111 -3.30 0.74 4.43
N GLY A 112 -2.80 1.12 5.60
CA GLY A 112 -3.35 0.77 6.91
C GLY A 112 -3.86 2.01 7.65
N VAL A 113 -4.78 1.81 8.58
CA VAL A 113 -5.52 2.87 9.30
C VAL A 113 -4.63 3.86 10.05
N LEU A 114 -3.42 3.48 10.42
CA LEU A 114 -2.47 4.35 11.13
C LEU A 114 -1.50 5.10 10.18
N ASN A 115 -1.91 5.30 8.92
CA ASN A 115 -1.10 5.90 7.86
C ASN A 115 0.17 5.07 7.56
N THR A 116 0.01 3.78 7.44
CA THR A 116 1.03 2.88 6.91
C THR A 116 0.74 2.65 5.44
N TYR A 117 1.76 2.72 4.59
CA TYR A 117 1.61 2.57 3.14
C TYR A 117 2.68 1.65 2.60
N PHE A 118 2.35 0.91 1.56
CA PHE A 118 3.34 0.17 0.79
C PHE A 118 3.00 0.20 -0.70
N TRP A 119 4.00 -0.01 -1.53
CA TRP A 119 3.80 -0.25 -2.95
C TRP A 119 4.80 -1.28 -3.47
N ILE A 120 4.45 -1.88 -4.59
CA ILE A 120 5.26 -2.82 -5.36
C ILE A 120 5.14 -2.40 -6.82
N ASP A 121 6.27 -2.16 -7.44
CA ASP A 121 6.40 -1.81 -8.86
C ASP A 121 7.27 -2.86 -9.54
N PRO A 122 6.67 -3.90 -10.14
CA PRO A 122 7.43 -4.96 -10.80
C PRO A 122 8.23 -4.48 -12.01
N LYS A 123 7.76 -3.46 -12.73
CA LYS A 123 8.45 -2.95 -13.92
C LYS A 123 9.75 -2.23 -13.60
N SER A 124 9.76 -1.50 -12.50
CA SER A 124 10.97 -0.79 -12.03
C SER A 124 11.82 -1.63 -11.08
N ASP A 125 11.36 -2.83 -10.71
CA ASP A 125 11.93 -3.68 -9.66
C ASP A 125 12.07 -2.97 -8.30
N VAL A 126 11.02 -2.20 -7.94
CA VAL A 126 11.01 -1.35 -6.74
C VAL A 126 9.85 -1.72 -5.84
N ALA A 127 10.12 -1.82 -4.56
CA ALA A 127 9.08 -1.83 -3.54
C ALA A 127 9.44 -0.88 -2.39
N GLY A 128 8.43 -0.32 -1.76
CA GLY A 128 8.62 0.57 -0.62
C GLY A 128 7.58 0.39 0.46
N VAL A 129 7.99 0.71 1.68
CA VAL A 129 7.13 0.72 2.88
C VAL A 129 7.34 2.03 3.61
N PHE A 130 6.23 2.64 3.99
CA PHE A 130 6.19 3.82 4.83
C PHE A 130 5.33 3.50 6.05
N LEU A 131 5.90 3.60 7.24
CA LEU A 131 5.21 3.30 8.51
C LEU A 131 5.03 4.57 9.33
N ALA A 132 3.80 4.82 9.75
CA ALA A 132 3.43 5.85 10.71
C ALA A 132 2.47 5.27 11.75
N GLN A 133 2.26 6.02 12.84
CA GLN A 133 1.37 5.64 13.94
C GLN A 133 0.53 6.87 14.31
N MET A 134 -0.28 7.32 13.36
CA MET A 134 -1.09 8.54 13.53
C MET A 134 -2.50 8.36 12.98
N LEU A 135 -3.45 9.03 13.60
CA LEU A 135 -4.82 9.21 13.12
C LEU A 135 -5.08 10.70 12.82
N PRO A 136 -6.01 10.99 11.95
CA PRO A 136 -6.78 10.09 11.09
C PRO A 136 -5.93 9.51 9.94
N CYS A 137 -6.33 8.34 9.44
CA CYS A 137 -5.81 7.79 8.20
C CYS A 137 -6.04 8.76 7.04
N TYR A 138 -5.14 8.77 6.08
CA TYR A 138 -5.11 9.71 4.95
C TYR A 138 -4.95 11.17 5.39
N SER A 139 -4.25 11.40 6.50
CA SER A 139 -3.84 12.74 6.93
C SER A 139 -3.01 13.42 5.83
N PRO A 140 -3.34 14.66 5.41
CA PRO A 140 -2.63 15.34 4.33
C PRO A 140 -1.12 15.44 4.54
N ASN A 141 -0.67 15.68 5.77
CA ASN A 141 0.76 15.77 6.08
C ASN A 141 1.49 14.45 5.85
N LEU A 142 0.87 13.32 6.23
CA LEU A 142 1.46 12.00 6.04
C LEU A 142 1.37 11.53 4.58
N LEU A 143 0.29 11.89 3.88
CA LEU A 143 0.19 11.65 2.44
C LEU A 143 1.27 12.41 1.66
N ASN A 144 1.54 13.67 2.01
CA ASN A 144 2.62 14.46 1.40
C ASN A 144 3.99 13.87 1.72
N ALA A 145 4.21 13.43 2.97
CA ALA A 145 5.46 12.76 3.35
C ALA A 145 5.66 11.45 2.59
N PHE A 146 4.62 10.63 2.48
CA PHE A 146 4.65 9.40 1.70
C PHE A 146 4.91 9.67 0.22
N ALA A 147 4.21 10.64 -0.37
CA ALA A 147 4.39 11.03 -1.77
C ALA A 147 5.82 11.52 -2.07
N SER A 148 6.40 12.30 -1.15
CA SER A 148 7.79 12.77 -1.26
C SER A 148 8.79 11.64 -1.11
N PHE A 149 8.55 10.72 -0.19
CA PHE A 149 9.38 9.53 0.01
C PHE A 149 9.39 8.65 -1.25
N GLU A 150 8.21 8.40 -1.82
CA GLU A 150 8.08 7.64 -3.06
C GLU A 150 8.84 8.32 -4.21
N GLU A 151 8.63 9.62 -4.44
CA GLU A 151 9.35 10.37 -5.49
C GLU A 151 10.87 10.31 -5.31
N LEU A 152 11.36 10.42 -4.07
CA LEU A 152 12.79 10.32 -3.78
C LEU A 152 13.37 8.93 -4.06
N ALA A 153 12.59 7.86 -3.82
CA ALA A 153 13.01 6.50 -4.13
C ALA A 153 13.28 6.36 -5.63
N TYR A 154 12.35 6.77 -6.49
CA TYR A 154 12.52 6.70 -7.95
C TYR A 154 13.60 7.65 -8.48
N LYS A 155 13.74 8.83 -7.90
CA LYS A 155 14.78 9.79 -8.31
C LYS A 155 16.22 9.26 -8.10
N ARG A 156 16.42 8.40 -7.11
CA ARG A 156 17.74 7.78 -6.87
C ARG A 156 18.06 6.70 -7.90
N LEU A 157 17.05 5.94 -8.32
CA LEU A 157 17.21 4.86 -9.33
C LEU A 157 17.57 5.39 -10.72
N ILE A 158 17.16 6.62 -11.07
CA ILE A 158 17.47 7.24 -12.38
C ILE A 158 18.94 7.76 -12.42
N ARG A 159 19.64 7.83 -11.29
CA ARG A 159 20.98 8.40 -11.19
C ARG A 159 22.10 7.37 -11.16
N ASP A 160 21.78 6.11 -11.03
CA ASP A 160 22.69 4.97 -11.07
C ASP A 160 22.58 4.21 -12.41
#